data_14baede94358f4720cb0ed1d4130343c
#
_entry.id   14baede94358f4720cb0ed1d4130343c
#
_cell.length_a   1.000
_cell.length_b   1.000
_cell.length_c   1.000
_cell.angle_alpha   90.00
_cell.angle_beta   90.00
_cell.angle_gamma   90.00
#
_symmetry.space_group_name_H-M   'P 1'
#
loop_
_entity.id
_entity.type
_entity.pdbx_description
1 polymer ?
#
loop_
_entity_poly.entity_id
_entity_poly.type
_entity_poly.pdbx_seq_one_letter_code
_entity_poly.pdbx_strand_id
1 'polypeptide(L)'
;MKSNTVTFEELASNVINQLKSQKYMDSSLVIYRRIYSRVHVFLNEQGTDVYSHELGKAFIESTNVCKSTLATYTCAVRRLDDYIDSKPYRCHHEEPKNTVPKEFSDILSEYLAECERGGNKPATIRAKERACSVFLERIVLERCYDLSVIDAEMVARSLLGIPNKDDFARIRQFLKYLADVGIAEIDLSGIVPRYKRPTPIPTVYTPDEISRMEGSINTGTESGKRNLAIIRLASRMGMRAGDIARLKISEIDFDNGYISIIQEKTEVPLSLQMPCDVSEALTTHLENDKYSPEDGYVFHSMTAPYGRITTSIIRHAINECFDTAKVCTEGKKHGSHSLRSSLASSMVNDDVSYDVVRRILGHTDPDVIKHYAKADIENLRLCSIDPPEASGQFLEFLSGKKVICHV
;
A
#
# COMPACT_ATOMS: atom_id res chain seq x y z
N MET A 1 12.89 28.80 35.85
CA MET A 1 13.12 27.51 35.22
C MET A 1 14.21 27.72 34.15
N LYS A 2 15.43 27.17 34.35
CA LYS A 2 16.47 27.24 33.33
C LYS A 2 16.07 26.30 32.22
N SER A 3 15.75 26.81 31.03
CA SER A 3 15.64 26.01 29.82
C SER A 3 17.03 25.43 29.55
N ASN A 4 17.21 24.11 29.71
CA ASN A 4 18.37 23.41 29.22
C ASN A 4 18.28 23.43 27.66
N THR A 5 18.79 24.51 27.07
CA THR A 5 19.01 24.55 25.61
C THR A 5 20.18 23.63 25.30
N VAL A 6 19.87 22.43 24.79
CA VAL A 6 20.85 21.45 24.32
C VAL A 6 21.57 22.07 23.12
N THR A 7 22.90 22.10 23.13
CA THR A 7 23.68 22.56 21.97
C THR A 7 23.47 21.64 20.77
N PHE A 8 23.69 22.16 19.55
CA PHE A 8 23.57 21.32 18.37
C PHE A 8 24.54 20.14 18.36
N GLU A 9 25.75 20.30 18.89
CA GLU A 9 26.72 19.21 19.00
C GLU A 9 26.23 18.08 19.91
N GLU A 10 25.64 18.42 21.04
CA GLU A 10 25.03 17.43 21.95
C GLU A 10 23.84 16.72 21.28
N LEU A 11 22.97 17.46 20.59
CA LEU A 11 21.85 16.91 19.85
C LEU A 11 22.32 15.93 18.77
N ALA A 12 23.25 16.35 17.93
CA ALA A 12 23.82 15.52 16.86
C ALA A 12 24.49 14.26 17.42
N SER A 13 25.23 14.38 18.52
CA SER A 13 25.87 13.26 19.19
C SER A 13 24.87 12.25 19.72
N ASN A 14 23.79 12.75 20.36
CA ASN A 14 22.72 11.91 20.88
C ASN A 14 21.99 11.15 19.76
N VAL A 15 21.68 11.82 18.65
CA VAL A 15 21.08 11.17 17.47
C VAL A 15 22.00 10.10 16.89
N ILE A 16 23.30 10.37 16.75
CA ILE A 16 24.27 9.36 16.27
C ILE A 16 24.35 8.16 17.22
N ASN A 17 24.34 8.38 18.53
CA ASN A 17 24.35 7.30 19.51
C ASN A 17 23.05 6.46 19.44
N GLN A 18 21.91 7.10 19.25
CA GLN A 18 20.63 6.41 19.03
C GLN A 18 20.67 5.57 17.76
N LEU A 19 21.16 6.10 16.63
CA LEU A 19 21.30 5.35 15.39
C LEU A 19 22.25 4.16 15.56
N LYS A 20 23.34 4.33 16.33
CA LYS A 20 24.28 3.25 16.64
C LYS A 20 23.61 2.15 17.48
N SER A 21 22.81 2.50 18.49
CA SER A 21 22.05 1.53 19.29
C SER A 21 21.02 0.76 18.45
N GLN A 22 20.51 1.37 17.38
CA GLN A 22 19.62 0.76 16.38
C GLN A 22 20.38 -0.05 15.32
N LYS A 23 21.67 -0.35 15.54
CA LYS A 23 22.53 -1.17 14.66
C LYS A 23 22.74 -0.61 13.25
N TYR A 24 22.71 0.74 13.08
CA TYR A 24 23.09 1.35 11.82
C TYR A 24 24.56 1.06 11.48
N MET A 25 24.84 0.81 10.20
CA MET A 25 26.20 0.54 9.72
C MET A 25 27.10 1.78 9.90
N ASP A 26 28.37 1.58 10.21
CA ASP A 26 29.34 2.66 10.38
C ASP A 26 29.43 3.57 9.15
N SER A 27 29.33 3.02 7.94
CA SER A 27 29.28 3.79 6.71
C SER A 27 28.12 4.79 6.68
N SER A 28 26.94 4.38 7.16
CA SER A 28 25.76 5.25 7.28
C SER A 28 26.00 6.33 8.36
N LEU A 29 26.55 5.95 9.50
CA LEU A 29 26.88 6.90 10.58
C LEU A 29 27.88 7.97 10.14
N VAL A 30 28.86 7.62 9.30
CA VAL A 30 29.79 8.58 8.70
C VAL A 30 29.07 9.59 7.82
N ILE A 31 28.10 9.15 7.03
CA ILE A 31 27.28 10.05 6.18
C ILE A 31 26.50 11.04 7.06
N TYR A 32 25.82 10.54 8.12
CA TYR A 32 25.06 11.40 9.03
C TYR A 32 25.96 12.42 9.74
N ARG A 33 27.13 12.01 10.26
CA ARG A 33 28.10 12.94 10.86
C ARG A 33 28.52 14.05 9.90
N ARG A 34 28.79 13.69 8.63
CA ARG A 34 29.16 14.68 7.61
C ARG A 34 28.04 15.66 7.34
N ILE A 35 26.79 15.21 7.31
CA ILE A 35 25.64 16.09 7.11
C ILE A 35 25.47 17.00 8.33
N TYR A 36 25.55 16.45 9.55
CA TYR A 36 25.42 17.26 10.77
C TYR A 36 26.54 18.30 10.91
N SER A 37 27.76 18.00 10.47
CA SER A 37 28.81 19.05 10.39
C SER A 37 28.41 20.18 9.45
N ARG A 38 27.72 19.92 8.34
CA ARG A 38 27.21 20.97 7.44
C ARG A 38 26.04 21.75 8.05
N VAL A 39 25.13 21.08 8.76
CA VAL A 39 24.07 21.75 9.51
C VAL A 39 24.66 22.66 10.57
N HIS A 40 25.70 22.23 11.29
CA HIS A 40 26.39 23.04 12.30
C HIS A 40 27.01 24.31 11.70
N VAL A 41 27.69 24.19 10.56
CA VAL A 41 28.22 25.37 9.84
C VAL A 41 27.09 26.34 9.46
N PHE A 42 25.99 25.82 8.92
CA PHE A 42 24.82 26.63 8.57
C PHE A 42 24.23 27.34 9.79
N LEU A 43 24.08 26.65 10.95
CA LEU A 43 23.58 27.26 12.18
C LEU A 43 24.51 28.37 12.68
N ASN A 44 25.82 28.20 12.60
CA ASN A 44 26.79 29.22 12.96
C ASN A 44 26.68 30.45 12.06
N GLU A 45 26.43 30.26 10.75
CA GLU A 45 26.18 31.36 9.80
C GLU A 45 24.88 32.11 10.12
N GLN A 46 23.90 31.44 10.74
CA GLN A 46 22.67 32.07 11.26
C GLN A 46 22.84 32.68 12.66
N GLY A 47 24.02 32.63 13.24
CA GLY A 47 24.34 33.22 14.56
C GLY A 47 23.76 32.45 15.75
N THR A 48 23.48 31.15 15.61
CA THR A 48 22.92 30.30 16.66
C THR A 48 23.63 28.97 16.73
N ASP A 49 23.66 28.37 17.93
CA ASP A 49 24.10 26.99 18.16
C ASP A 49 22.94 26.07 18.60
N VAL A 50 21.71 26.57 18.49
CA VAL A 50 20.51 25.84 18.87
C VAL A 50 19.72 25.49 17.60
N TYR A 51 19.41 24.22 17.45
CA TYR A 51 18.63 23.72 16.30
C TYR A 51 17.13 23.89 16.55
N SER A 52 16.39 24.23 15.48
CA SER A 52 14.94 24.21 15.44
C SER A 52 14.45 23.60 14.10
N HIS A 53 13.18 23.18 14.07
CA HIS A 53 12.55 22.64 12.84
C HIS A 53 12.61 23.65 11.68
N GLU A 54 12.41 24.95 11.97
CA GLU A 54 12.49 26.00 10.96
C GLU A 54 13.90 26.13 10.37
N LEU A 55 14.93 26.03 11.21
CA LEU A 55 16.32 26.05 10.78
C LEU A 55 16.70 24.80 9.99
N GLY A 56 16.18 23.64 10.38
CA GLY A 56 16.33 22.40 9.62
C GLY A 56 15.74 22.51 8.22
N LYS A 57 14.53 23.07 8.10
CA LYS A 57 13.87 23.34 6.84
C LYS A 57 14.64 24.36 5.99
N ALA A 58 15.08 25.46 6.59
CA ALA A 58 15.87 26.49 5.92
C ALA A 58 17.20 25.93 5.39
N PHE A 59 17.87 25.05 6.16
CA PHE A 59 19.07 24.35 5.68
C PHE A 59 18.80 23.52 4.42
N ILE A 60 17.72 22.74 4.40
CA ILE A 60 17.35 21.93 3.23
C ILE A 60 17.07 22.83 2.01
N GLU A 61 16.33 23.93 2.19
CA GLU A 61 15.99 24.88 1.15
C GLU A 61 17.21 25.62 0.60
N SER A 62 18.21 25.92 1.46
CA SER A 62 19.46 26.59 1.06
C SER A 62 20.43 25.67 0.29
N THR A 63 20.20 24.35 0.34
CA THR A 63 21.17 23.38 -0.17
C THR A 63 20.96 23.12 -1.67
N ASN A 64 21.96 23.46 -2.50
CA ASN A 64 21.93 23.18 -3.94
C ASN A 64 22.69 21.88 -4.27
N VAL A 65 21.99 20.75 -4.22
CA VAL A 65 22.53 19.41 -4.49
C VAL A 65 21.57 18.59 -5.38
N CYS A 66 22.05 17.48 -5.95
CA CYS A 66 21.20 16.60 -6.75
C CYS A 66 20.10 15.95 -5.90
N LYS A 67 18.99 15.53 -6.54
CA LYS A 67 17.80 14.97 -5.86
C LYS A 67 18.09 13.83 -4.90
N SER A 68 19.01 12.92 -5.24
CA SER A 68 19.36 11.79 -4.38
C SER A 68 20.11 12.24 -3.12
N THR A 69 21.01 13.20 -3.23
CA THR A 69 21.72 13.78 -2.10
C THR A 69 20.78 14.60 -1.22
N LEU A 70 19.88 15.36 -1.83
CA LEU A 70 18.85 16.12 -1.10
C LEU A 70 17.95 15.20 -0.26
N ALA A 71 17.54 14.05 -0.81
CA ALA A 71 16.77 13.06 -0.07
C ALA A 71 17.53 12.54 1.17
N THR A 72 18.86 12.35 1.06
CA THR A 72 19.71 11.93 2.18
C THR A 72 19.79 13.03 3.24
N TYR A 73 19.92 14.29 2.83
CA TYR A 73 19.96 15.44 3.75
C TYR A 73 18.63 15.60 4.47
N THR A 74 17.52 15.54 3.73
CA THR A 74 16.17 15.58 4.31
C THR A 74 15.96 14.44 5.33
N CYS A 75 16.46 13.25 5.03
CA CYS A 75 16.41 12.14 5.97
C CYS A 75 17.22 12.43 7.25
N ALA A 76 18.42 13.02 7.13
CA ALA A 76 19.26 13.35 8.28
C ALA A 76 18.65 14.45 9.15
N VAL A 77 18.09 15.50 8.54
CA VAL A 77 17.38 16.58 9.25
C VAL A 77 16.17 16.04 10.01
N ARG A 78 15.36 15.21 9.37
CA ARG A 78 14.22 14.54 10.05
C ARG A 78 14.62 13.72 11.27
N ARG A 79 15.83 13.16 11.30
CA ARG A 79 16.34 12.47 12.51
C ARG A 79 16.51 13.42 13.69
N LEU A 80 16.98 14.63 13.43
CA LEU A 80 17.10 15.66 14.45
C LEU A 80 15.70 16.06 14.95
N ASP A 81 14.76 16.26 14.02
CA ASP A 81 13.36 16.61 14.35
C ASP A 81 12.68 15.52 15.18
N ASP A 82 12.76 14.26 14.74
CA ASP A 82 12.18 13.10 15.44
C ASP A 82 12.77 12.97 16.87
N TYR A 83 14.07 13.23 17.03
CA TYR A 83 14.73 13.15 18.33
C TYR A 83 14.23 14.23 19.29
N ILE A 84 14.10 15.47 18.82
CA ILE A 84 13.57 16.59 19.61
C ILE A 84 12.12 16.33 20.02
N ASP A 85 11.30 15.83 19.09
CA ASP A 85 9.90 15.54 19.32
C ASP A 85 9.68 14.25 20.11
N SER A 86 10.73 13.53 20.51
CA SER A 86 10.65 12.21 21.15
C SER A 86 9.79 11.22 20.36
N LYS A 87 9.77 11.36 19.04
CA LYS A 87 9.01 10.49 18.13
C LYS A 87 9.79 9.24 17.78
N PRO A 88 9.11 8.10 17.65
CA PRO A 88 9.77 6.89 17.12
C PRO A 88 10.20 7.16 15.67
N TYR A 89 11.40 6.69 15.33
CA TYR A 89 11.91 6.80 13.98
C TYR A 89 10.96 6.19 12.93
N ARG A 90 10.61 6.98 11.93
CA ARG A 90 9.83 6.53 10.76
C ARG A 90 10.63 6.75 9.47
N CYS A 91 10.72 5.71 8.62
CA CYS A 91 11.43 5.80 7.35
C CYS A 91 10.85 6.81 6.36
N HIS A 92 9.56 7.11 6.45
CA HIS A 92 8.87 8.04 5.56
C HIS A 92 7.87 8.87 6.38
N HIS A 93 8.20 10.12 6.60
CA HIS A 93 7.23 11.16 6.89
C HIS A 93 6.75 11.70 5.54
N GLU A 94 5.65 11.20 5.04
CA GLU A 94 4.89 11.98 4.07
C GLU A 94 4.21 13.09 4.88
N GLU A 95 4.63 14.32 4.68
CA GLU A 95 3.76 15.44 5.05
C GLU A 95 2.42 15.19 4.38
N PRO A 96 1.29 15.36 5.10
CA PRO A 96 -0.01 15.21 4.49
C PRO A 96 -0.04 16.16 3.28
N LYS A 97 -0.15 15.59 2.08
CA LYS A 97 -0.19 16.34 0.82
C LYS A 97 -1.39 17.27 0.74
N ASN A 98 -2.37 17.07 1.60
CA ASN A 98 -3.59 17.84 1.69
C ASN A 98 -3.69 18.38 3.11
N THR A 99 -3.64 19.69 3.24
CA THR A 99 -3.90 20.39 4.48
C THR A 99 -5.41 20.60 4.58
N VAL A 100 -6.01 20.12 5.67
CA VAL A 100 -7.40 20.42 5.97
C VAL A 100 -7.52 21.94 6.15
N PRO A 101 -8.46 22.62 5.46
CA PRO A 101 -8.73 24.02 5.74
C PRO A 101 -9.03 24.24 7.23
N LYS A 102 -8.44 25.26 7.84
CA LYS A 102 -8.55 25.50 9.29
C LYS A 102 -9.99 25.60 9.76
N GLU A 103 -10.84 26.17 8.92
CA GLU A 103 -12.26 26.39 9.15
C GLU A 103 -13.03 25.08 9.37
N PHE A 104 -12.55 23.98 8.78
CA PHE A 104 -13.22 22.67 8.80
C PHE A 104 -12.47 21.59 9.59
N SER A 105 -11.37 21.96 10.23
CA SER A 105 -10.50 21.03 10.97
C SER A 105 -11.27 20.28 12.07
N ASP A 106 -12.06 20.99 12.85
CA ASP A 106 -12.78 20.44 14.00
C ASP A 106 -13.88 19.49 13.54
N ILE A 107 -14.67 19.90 12.55
CA ILE A 107 -15.77 19.10 12.00
C ILE A 107 -15.23 17.81 11.36
N LEU A 108 -14.12 17.89 10.61
CA LEU A 108 -13.50 16.71 10.04
C LEU A 108 -12.97 15.77 11.12
N SER A 109 -12.34 16.31 12.17
CA SER A 109 -11.82 15.52 13.29
C SER A 109 -12.93 14.79 14.03
N GLU A 110 -14.07 15.43 14.26
CA GLU A 110 -15.25 14.82 14.88
C GLU A 110 -15.82 13.69 14.01
N TYR A 111 -15.93 13.90 12.70
CA TYR A 111 -16.35 12.86 11.74
C TYR A 111 -15.41 11.65 11.77
N LEU A 112 -14.11 11.88 11.77
CA LEU A 112 -13.12 10.77 11.79
C LEU A 112 -13.18 10.02 13.12
N ALA A 113 -13.36 10.72 14.25
CA ALA A 113 -13.57 10.09 15.55
C ALA A 113 -14.86 9.25 15.61
N GLU A 114 -15.94 9.72 14.97
CA GLU A 114 -17.16 8.92 14.81
C GLU A 114 -16.92 7.67 13.97
N CYS A 115 -16.17 7.79 12.88
CA CYS A 115 -15.79 6.66 12.06
C CYS A 115 -14.95 5.63 12.84
N GLU A 116 -14.06 6.08 13.72
CA GLU A 116 -13.26 5.22 14.59
C GLU A 116 -14.13 4.48 15.61
N ARG A 117 -15.05 5.19 16.27
CA ARG A 117 -16.04 4.60 17.16
C ARG A 117 -16.94 3.58 16.45
N GLY A 118 -17.24 3.82 15.18
CA GLY A 118 -17.96 2.88 14.29
C GLY A 118 -17.11 1.71 13.79
N GLY A 119 -15.88 1.49 14.30
CA GLY A 119 -15.04 0.34 14.00
C GLY A 119 -14.28 0.42 12.68
N ASN A 120 -14.14 1.60 12.07
CA ASN A 120 -13.33 1.72 10.85
C ASN A 120 -11.83 1.53 11.16
N LYS A 121 -11.17 0.73 10.33
CA LYS A 121 -9.72 0.48 10.46
C LYS A 121 -8.91 1.75 10.15
N PRO A 122 -7.71 1.94 10.77
CA PRO A 122 -6.89 3.15 10.59
C PRO A 122 -6.58 3.49 9.12
N ALA A 123 -6.42 2.48 8.25
CA ALA A 123 -6.22 2.71 6.82
C ALA A 123 -7.46 3.30 6.13
N THR A 124 -8.66 2.90 6.56
CA THR A 124 -9.93 3.44 6.06
C THR A 124 -10.13 4.88 6.54
N ILE A 125 -9.79 5.17 7.81
CA ILE A 125 -9.85 6.52 8.39
C ILE A 125 -8.94 7.47 7.62
N ARG A 126 -7.67 7.10 7.41
CA ARG A 126 -6.73 7.90 6.58
C ARG A 126 -7.24 8.14 5.16
N ALA A 127 -7.90 7.14 4.55
CA ALA A 127 -8.46 7.30 3.22
C ALA A 127 -9.69 8.23 3.21
N LYS A 128 -10.52 8.22 4.26
CA LYS A 128 -11.62 9.16 4.45
C LYS A 128 -11.09 10.58 4.70
N GLU A 129 -10.14 10.74 5.60
CA GLU A 129 -9.47 11.99 5.89
C GLU A 129 -8.96 12.65 4.60
N ARG A 130 -8.17 11.93 3.81
CA ARG A 130 -7.66 12.43 2.54
C ARG A 130 -8.78 12.84 1.59
N ALA A 131 -9.80 12.00 1.42
CA ALA A 131 -10.89 12.29 0.49
C ALA A 131 -11.70 13.53 0.92
N CYS A 132 -12.00 13.64 2.23
CA CYS A 132 -12.71 14.77 2.78
C CYS A 132 -11.86 16.06 2.75
N SER A 133 -10.55 15.97 3.04
CA SER A 133 -9.66 17.14 2.94
C SER A 133 -9.63 17.72 1.53
N VAL A 134 -9.47 16.87 0.50
CA VAL A 134 -9.51 17.31 -0.91
C VAL A 134 -10.88 17.94 -1.25
N PHE A 135 -11.97 17.36 -0.78
CA PHE A 135 -13.30 17.92 -0.99
C PHE A 135 -13.46 19.28 -0.31
N LEU A 136 -13.05 19.40 0.95
CA LEU A 136 -13.13 20.65 1.73
C LEU A 136 -12.24 21.75 1.16
N GLU A 137 -11.04 21.43 0.65
CA GLU A 137 -10.22 22.38 -0.11
C GLU A 137 -10.99 22.94 -1.33
N ARG A 138 -11.76 22.09 -2.02
CA ARG A 138 -12.60 22.52 -3.16
C ARG A 138 -13.77 23.39 -2.72
N ILE A 139 -14.37 23.07 -1.59
CA ILE A 139 -15.47 23.89 -1.02
C ILE A 139 -14.97 25.30 -0.67
N VAL A 140 -13.73 25.44 -0.15
CA VAL A 140 -13.13 26.76 0.07
C VAL A 140 -12.91 27.53 -1.23
N LEU A 141 -12.56 26.86 -2.33
CA LEU A 141 -12.44 27.50 -3.64
C LEU A 141 -13.78 28.05 -4.16
N GLU A 142 -14.90 27.44 -3.77
CA GLU A 142 -16.26 27.97 -4.02
C GLU A 142 -16.64 29.08 -3.03
N ARG A 143 -15.68 29.59 -2.21
CA ARG A 143 -15.87 30.63 -1.19
C ARG A 143 -16.85 30.27 -0.08
N CYS A 144 -17.05 28.99 0.18
CA CYS A 144 -17.81 28.50 1.30
C CYS A 144 -16.86 28.21 2.47
N TYR A 145 -17.05 28.93 3.56
CA TYR A 145 -16.27 28.81 4.80
C TYR A 145 -17.11 28.32 5.98
N ASP A 146 -18.39 28.06 5.74
CA ASP A 146 -19.34 27.52 6.71
C ASP A 146 -20.17 26.41 6.02
N LEU A 147 -20.12 25.20 6.58
CA LEU A 147 -20.83 24.04 6.01
C LEU A 147 -22.34 24.07 6.28
N SER A 148 -22.84 25.00 7.11
CA SER A 148 -24.28 25.18 7.30
C SER A 148 -24.97 25.75 6.06
N VAL A 149 -24.25 26.52 5.25
CA VAL A 149 -24.75 27.14 4.02
C VAL A 149 -24.38 26.40 2.74
N ILE A 150 -23.81 25.19 2.88
CA ILE A 150 -23.42 24.38 1.72
C ILE A 150 -24.66 24.00 0.90
N ASP A 151 -24.58 24.18 -0.42
CA ASP A 151 -25.67 23.87 -1.33
C ASP A 151 -25.28 22.79 -2.39
N ALA A 152 -26.29 22.39 -3.15
CA ALA A 152 -26.17 21.37 -4.18
C ALA A 152 -25.17 21.75 -5.30
N GLU A 153 -25.14 23.02 -5.66
CA GLU A 153 -24.30 23.53 -6.74
C GLU A 153 -22.83 23.56 -6.33
N MET A 154 -22.54 24.03 -5.10
CA MET A 154 -21.19 24.00 -4.52
C MET A 154 -20.65 22.59 -4.43
N VAL A 155 -21.45 21.63 -3.96
CA VAL A 155 -21.06 20.21 -3.93
C VAL A 155 -20.76 19.70 -5.33
N ALA A 156 -21.66 19.93 -6.29
CA ALA A 156 -21.48 19.45 -7.67
C ALA A 156 -20.20 19.99 -8.31
N ARG A 157 -19.92 21.30 -8.17
CA ARG A 157 -18.69 21.93 -8.70
C ARG A 157 -17.43 21.39 -8.03
N SER A 158 -17.47 21.22 -6.71
CA SER A 158 -16.34 20.68 -5.95
C SER A 158 -15.99 19.25 -6.38
N LEU A 159 -16.98 18.42 -6.73
CA LEU A 159 -16.78 17.06 -7.22
C LEU A 159 -16.10 17.00 -8.60
N LEU A 160 -16.30 17.99 -9.48
CA LEU A 160 -15.67 18.02 -10.80
C LEU A 160 -14.14 18.03 -10.73
N GLY A 161 -13.57 18.64 -9.69
CA GLY A 161 -12.13 18.72 -9.49
C GLY A 161 -11.50 17.51 -8.80
N ILE A 162 -12.28 16.48 -8.41
CA ILE A 162 -11.76 15.31 -7.70
C ILE A 162 -11.35 14.22 -8.69
N PRO A 163 -10.05 13.90 -8.81
CA PRO A 163 -9.57 12.98 -9.84
C PRO A 163 -9.93 11.51 -9.54
N ASN A 164 -10.02 11.14 -8.27
CA ASN A 164 -10.28 9.78 -7.87
C ASN A 164 -11.77 9.55 -7.57
N LYS A 165 -12.46 8.85 -8.46
CA LYS A 165 -13.88 8.54 -8.31
C LYS A 165 -14.20 7.62 -7.11
N ASP A 166 -13.23 6.91 -6.56
CA ASP A 166 -13.43 6.10 -5.35
C ASP A 166 -13.66 6.98 -4.12
N ASP A 167 -13.18 8.21 -4.14
CA ASP A 167 -13.37 9.15 -3.03
C ASP A 167 -14.81 9.65 -2.94
N PHE A 168 -15.59 9.52 -4.02
CA PHE A 168 -17.02 9.89 -4.03
C PHE A 168 -17.85 9.13 -2.97
N ALA A 169 -17.56 7.85 -2.77
CA ALA A 169 -18.25 7.07 -1.75
C ALA A 169 -17.94 7.59 -0.32
N ARG A 170 -16.71 8.04 -0.09
CA ARG A 170 -16.25 8.60 1.19
C ARG A 170 -16.84 9.98 1.42
N ILE A 171 -16.86 10.82 0.40
CA ILE A 171 -17.46 12.16 0.43
C ILE A 171 -18.98 12.06 0.69
N ARG A 172 -19.65 11.09 0.06
CA ARG A 172 -21.08 10.84 0.31
C ARG A 172 -21.34 10.51 1.77
N GLN A 173 -20.49 9.69 2.40
CA GLN A 173 -20.62 9.37 3.82
C GLN A 173 -20.38 10.60 4.71
N PHE A 174 -19.46 11.47 4.33
CA PHE A 174 -19.22 12.71 5.05
C PHE A 174 -20.37 13.69 4.92
N LEU A 175 -20.91 13.90 3.72
CA LEU A 175 -22.10 14.77 3.50
C LEU A 175 -23.32 14.26 4.26
N LYS A 176 -23.51 12.94 4.29
CA LYS A 176 -24.59 12.36 5.10
C LYS A 176 -24.37 12.63 6.59
N TYR A 177 -23.15 12.47 7.08
CA TYR A 177 -22.81 12.79 8.49
C TYR A 177 -23.14 14.25 8.82
N LEU A 178 -22.81 15.22 7.95
CA LEU A 178 -23.12 16.63 8.18
C LEU A 178 -24.61 16.88 8.36
N ALA A 179 -25.45 16.21 7.60
CA ALA A 179 -26.91 16.29 7.77
C ALA A 179 -27.39 15.56 9.02
N ASP A 180 -26.85 14.37 9.32
CA ASP A 180 -27.25 13.57 10.47
C ASP A 180 -26.95 14.29 11.81
N VAL A 181 -25.86 15.09 11.85
CA VAL A 181 -25.51 15.91 13.04
C VAL A 181 -26.09 17.34 13.02
N GLY A 182 -26.84 17.69 11.98
CA GLY A 182 -27.53 18.99 11.87
C GLY A 182 -26.64 20.17 11.50
N ILE A 183 -25.42 19.92 10.98
CA ILE A 183 -24.53 20.98 10.47
C ILE A 183 -25.07 21.47 9.11
N ALA A 184 -25.42 20.56 8.20
CA ALA A 184 -26.09 20.89 6.95
C ALA A 184 -27.61 20.71 7.11
N GLU A 185 -28.39 21.68 6.62
CA GLU A 185 -29.88 21.62 6.71
C GLU A 185 -30.47 20.49 5.87
N ILE A 186 -29.79 20.09 4.78
CA ILE A 186 -30.26 19.11 3.82
C ILE A 186 -29.21 18.02 3.61
N ASP A 187 -29.64 16.76 3.47
CA ASP A 187 -28.77 15.67 3.05
C ASP A 187 -28.37 15.80 1.57
N LEU A 188 -27.19 16.32 1.34
CA LEU A 188 -26.60 16.48 0.00
C LEU A 188 -25.87 15.23 -0.50
N SER A 189 -25.86 14.13 0.25
CA SER A 189 -25.18 12.90 -0.12
C SER A 189 -25.70 12.29 -1.44
N GLY A 190 -26.98 12.54 -1.75
CA GLY A 190 -27.64 12.08 -2.97
C GLY A 190 -27.10 12.71 -4.25
N ILE A 191 -26.47 13.90 -4.18
CA ILE A 191 -25.87 14.61 -5.31
C ILE A 191 -24.59 13.92 -5.79
N VAL A 192 -23.85 13.25 -4.87
CA VAL A 192 -22.60 12.60 -5.21
C VAL A 192 -22.85 11.36 -6.08
N PRO A 193 -22.35 11.32 -7.33
CA PRO A 193 -22.61 10.22 -8.25
C PRO A 193 -22.16 8.87 -7.70
N ARG A 194 -22.96 7.83 -7.92
CA ARG A 194 -22.60 6.45 -7.65
C ARG A 194 -21.81 5.90 -8.82
N TYR A 195 -20.50 5.78 -8.64
CA TYR A 195 -19.64 5.19 -9.66
C TYR A 195 -19.48 3.68 -9.41
N LYS A 196 -20.01 2.87 -10.35
CA LYS A 196 -19.70 1.43 -10.39
C LYS A 196 -18.49 1.24 -11.31
N ARG A 197 -17.40 0.78 -10.76
CA ARG A 197 -16.27 0.33 -11.58
C ARG A 197 -16.71 -0.88 -12.39
N PRO A 198 -16.45 -0.91 -13.71
CA PRO A 198 -16.56 -2.17 -14.44
C PRO A 198 -15.64 -3.18 -13.77
N THR A 199 -16.12 -4.39 -13.59
CA THR A 199 -15.33 -5.49 -13.07
C THR A 199 -14.49 -6.05 -14.22
N PRO A 200 -13.21 -5.70 -14.36
CA PRO A 200 -12.37 -6.22 -15.44
C PRO A 200 -12.15 -7.72 -15.24
N ILE A 201 -11.85 -8.41 -16.33
CA ILE A 201 -11.33 -9.78 -16.25
C ILE A 201 -10.02 -9.72 -15.46
N PRO A 202 -9.81 -10.60 -14.47
CA PRO A 202 -8.56 -10.64 -13.75
C PRO A 202 -7.39 -10.85 -14.70
N THR A 203 -6.34 -10.06 -14.56
CA THR A 203 -5.09 -10.32 -15.26
C THR A 203 -4.36 -11.42 -14.51
N VAL A 204 -4.06 -12.50 -15.18
CA VAL A 204 -3.42 -13.68 -14.58
C VAL A 204 -2.07 -13.95 -15.23
N TYR A 205 -1.21 -14.61 -14.48
CA TYR A 205 0.09 -15.10 -14.90
C TYR A 205 0.03 -16.62 -14.96
N THR A 206 0.63 -17.19 -15.98
CA THR A 206 0.68 -18.63 -16.16
C THR A 206 1.60 -19.29 -15.13
N PRO A 207 1.45 -20.60 -14.84
CA PRO A 207 2.37 -21.33 -13.98
C PRO A 207 3.83 -21.21 -14.42
N ASP A 208 4.10 -21.17 -15.75
CA ASP A 208 5.45 -21.01 -16.30
C ASP A 208 6.00 -19.58 -16.05
N GLU A 209 5.16 -18.55 -16.17
CA GLU A 209 5.55 -17.17 -15.83
C GLU A 209 5.91 -17.08 -14.35
N ILE A 210 5.12 -17.68 -13.46
CA ILE A 210 5.38 -17.71 -12.02
C ILE A 210 6.66 -18.50 -11.71
N SER A 211 6.86 -19.66 -12.33
CA SER A 211 8.07 -20.48 -12.16
C SER A 211 9.32 -19.73 -12.62
N ARG A 212 9.25 -18.98 -13.73
CA ARG A 212 10.36 -18.11 -14.17
C ARG A 212 10.65 -16.99 -13.18
N MET A 213 9.62 -16.40 -12.58
CA MET A 213 9.80 -15.40 -11.53
C MET A 213 10.53 -15.97 -10.32
N GLU A 214 10.07 -17.12 -9.80
CA GLU A 214 10.71 -17.80 -8.68
C GLU A 214 12.16 -18.17 -8.98
N GLY A 215 12.43 -18.71 -10.19
CA GLY A 215 13.77 -19.09 -10.65
C GLY A 215 14.72 -17.92 -10.93
N SER A 216 14.20 -16.70 -11.08
CA SER A 216 15.01 -15.49 -11.31
C SER A 216 15.63 -14.92 -10.03
N ILE A 217 15.21 -15.40 -8.85
CA ILE A 217 15.61 -14.88 -7.56
C ILE A 217 17.00 -15.42 -7.19
N ASN A 218 17.92 -14.52 -6.90
CA ASN A 218 19.24 -14.89 -6.40
C ASN A 218 19.19 -15.33 -4.94
N THR A 219 19.01 -16.61 -4.69
CA THR A 219 18.99 -17.20 -3.34
C THR A 219 20.35 -17.27 -2.64
N GLY A 220 21.43 -16.86 -3.30
CA GLY A 220 22.73 -16.70 -2.67
C GLY A 220 22.80 -15.53 -1.69
N THR A 221 21.81 -14.65 -1.67
CA THR A 221 21.71 -13.50 -0.77
C THR A 221 20.61 -13.67 0.27
N GLU A 222 20.77 -13.08 1.45
CA GLU A 222 19.72 -13.08 2.50
C GLU A 222 18.43 -12.43 2.00
N SER A 223 18.54 -11.32 1.26
CA SER A 223 17.40 -10.64 0.62
C SER A 223 16.69 -11.56 -0.37
N GLY A 224 17.43 -12.32 -1.18
CA GLY A 224 16.84 -13.25 -2.15
C GLY A 224 16.12 -14.42 -1.47
N LYS A 225 16.68 -15.00 -0.41
CA LYS A 225 16.01 -16.05 0.38
C LYS A 225 14.70 -15.56 0.96
N ARG A 226 14.70 -14.36 1.57
CA ARG A 226 13.49 -13.70 2.08
C ARG A 226 12.47 -13.49 0.96
N ASN A 227 12.91 -12.92 -0.17
CA ASN A 227 12.03 -12.59 -1.29
C ASN A 227 11.40 -13.84 -1.91
N LEU A 228 12.15 -14.96 -2.01
CA LEU A 228 11.62 -16.24 -2.47
C LEU A 228 10.51 -16.76 -1.55
N ALA A 229 10.71 -16.74 -0.22
CA ALA A 229 9.68 -17.14 0.73
C ALA A 229 8.43 -16.27 0.61
N ILE A 230 8.56 -14.93 0.49
CA ILE A 230 7.46 -14.00 0.28
C ILE A 230 6.69 -14.33 -1.01
N ILE A 231 7.39 -14.58 -2.11
CA ILE A 231 6.76 -14.83 -3.41
C ILE A 231 6.04 -16.16 -3.38
N ARG A 232 6.60 -17.22 -2.82
CA ARG A 232 5.95 -18.51 -2.70
C ARG A 232 4.70 -18.46 -1.80
N LEU A 233 4.72 -17.71 -0.70
CA LEU A 233 3.51 -17.46 0.10
C LEU A 233 2.41 -16.75 -0.71
N ALA A 234 2.80 -15.81 -1.57
CA ALA A 234 1.84 -15.09 -2.40
C ALA A 234 1.33 -15.92 -3.59
N SER A 235 2.21 -16.66 -4.28
CA SER A 235 1.90 -17.40 -5.51
C SER A 235 1.31 -18.80 -5.25
N ARG A 236 1.82 -19.52 -4.23
CA ARG A 236 1.41 -20.91 -3.96
C ARG A 236 0.28 -21.01 -2.93
N MET A 237 0.24 -20.09 -1.95
CA MET A 237 -0.79 -20.08 -0.91
C MET A 237 -1.78 -18.93 -1.07
N GLY A 238 -1.54 -18.00 -1.99
CA GLY A 238 -2.42 -16.88 -2.25
C GLY A 238 -2.55 -15.90 -1.07
N MET A 239 -1.59 -15.85 -0.15
CA MET A 239 -1.64 -14.98 1.01
C MET A 239 -1.63 -13.50 0.62
N ARG A 240 -2.38 -12.68 1.35
CA ARG A 240 -2.37 -11.23 1.13
C ARG A 240 -1.06 -10.60 1.63
N ALA A 241 -0.57 -9.55 0.97
CA ALA A 241 0.65 -8.86 1.39
C ALA A 241 0.61 -8.37 2.86
N GLY A 242 -0.56 -7.96 3.35
CA GLY A 242 -0.73 -7.58 4.75
C GLY A 242 -0.55 -8.75 5.71
N ASP A 243 -1.06 -9.91 5.35
CA ASP A 243 -0.96 -11.13 6.15
C ASP A 243 0.49 -11.66 6.13
N ILE A 244 1.14 -11.67 4.96
CA ILE A 244 2.57 -12.02 4.84
C ILE A 244 3.46 -11.09 5.68
N ALA A 245 3.21 -9.77 5.63
CA ALA A 245 4.01 -8.80 6.38
C ALA A 245 3.89 -8.97 7.91
N ARG A 246 2.82 -9.61 8.39
CA ARG A 246 2.56 -9.83 9.82
C ARG A 246 2.67 -11.26 10.27
N LEU A 247 3.06 -12.16 9.38
CA LEU A 247 3.21 -13.58 9.68
C LEU A 247 4.20 -13.74 10.83
N LYS A 248 3.78 -14.48 11.85
CA LYS A 248 4.61 -14.83 13.02
C LYS A 248 5.12 -16.26 12.92
N ILE A 249 6.25 -16.52 13.53
CA ILE A 249 6.82 -17.87 13.62
C ILE A 249 5.86 -18.82 14.34
N SER A 250 5.17 -18.33 15.35
CA SER A 250 4.17 -19.12 16.11
C SER A 250 2.91 -19.49 15.32
N GLU A 251 2.70 -18.90 14.14
CA GLU A 251 1.59 -19.19 13.24
C GLU A 251 1.94 -20.28 12.21
N ILE A 252 3.20 -20.76 12.22
CA ILE A 252 3.70 -21.77 11.28
C ILE A 252 3.96 -23.08 12.05
N ASP A 253 3.27 -24.12 11.65
CA ASP A 253 3.49 -25.48 12.13
C ASP A 253 4.29 -26.24 11.06
N PHE A 254 5.61 -26.28 11.22
CA PHE A 254 6.51 -26.96 10.28
C PHE A 254 6.38 -28.48 10.35
N ASP A 255 6.02 -29.04 11.52
CA ASP A 255 5.92 -30.48 11.73
C ASP A 255 4.69 -31.06 11.01
N ASN A 256 3.56 -30.37 11.09
CA ASN A 256 2.31 -30.78 10.44
C ASN A 256 2.10 -30.12 9.08
N GLY A 257 2.93 -29.15 8.69
CA GLY A 257 2.87 -28.46 7.41
C GLY A 257 1.67 -27.53 7.27
N TYR A 258 1.36 -26.71 8.28
CA TYR A 258 0.26 -25.76 8.24
C TYR A 258 0.69 -24.34 8.61
N ILE A 259 0.01 -23.36 8.01
CA ILE A 259 0.05 -21.94 8.44
C ILE A 259 -1.35 -21.56 8.88
N SER A 260 -1.46 -21.10 10.14
CA SER A 260 -2.74 -20.71 10.76
C SER A 260 -2.70 -19.27 11.21
N ILE A 261 -3.45 -18.39 10.53
CA ILE A 261 -3.47 -16.95 10.73
C ILE A 261 -4.89 -16.41 10.94
N ILE A 262 -5.00 -15.24 11.55
CA ILE A 262 -6.21 -14.42 11.47
C ILE A 262 -5.96 -13.32 10.41
N GLN A 263 -6.72 -13.36 9.33
CA GLN A 263 -6.55 -12.40 8.22
C GLN A 263 -6.83 -10.96 8.68
N GLU A 264 -5.92 -10.03 8.39
CA GLU A 264 -6.05 -8.63 8.80
C GLU A 264 -7.31 -7.95 8.27
N LYS A 265 -7.61 -8.17 7.00
CA LYS A 265 -8.68 -7.44 6.32
C LYS A 265 -10.06 -7.92 6.73
N THR A 266 -10.24 -9.22 6.93
CA THR A 266 -11.54 -9.86 7.12
C THR A 266 -11.74 -10.39 8.53
N GLU A 267 -10.67 -10.44 9.35
CA GLU A 267 -10.65 -11.00 10.72
C GLU A 267 -11.10 -12.47 10.78
N VAL A 268 -11.05 -13.16 9.65
CA VAL A 268 -11.42 -14.58 9.55
C VAL A 268 -10.19 -15.43 9.84
N PRO A 269 -10.30 -16.42 10.75
CA PRO A 269 -9.25 -17.42 10.92
C PRO A 269 -9.12 -18.24 9.64
N LEU A 270 -7.88 -18.47 9.23
CA LEU A 270 -7.53 -19.22 8.04
C LEU A 270 -6.39 -20.17 8.37
N SER A 271 -6.61 -21.47 8.15
CA SER A 271 -5.59 -22.49 8.25
C SER A 271 -5.38 -23.10 6.87
N LEU A 272 -4.14 -23.06 6.37
CA LEU A 272 -3.76 -23.52 5.05
C LEU A 272 -2.67 -24.58 5.15
N GLN A 273 -2.82 -25.65 4.41
CA GLN A 273 -1.74 -26.61 4.23
C GLN A 273 -0.61 -25.95 3.47
N MET A 274 0.61 -26.08 3.97
CA MET A 274 1.79 -25.49 3.44
C MET A 274 2.47 -26.47 2.44
N PRO A 275 2.62 -26.11 1.18
CA PRO A 275 3.37 -26.92 0.22
C PRO A 275 4.84 -27.07 0.63
N CYS A 276 5.49 -28.19 0.26
CA CYS A 276 6.87 -28.48 0.64
C CYS A 276 7.84 -27.38 0.20
N ASP A 277 7.66 -26.84 -1.01
CA ASP A 277 8.49 -25.77 -1.54
C ASP A 277 8.37 -24.44 -0.77
N VAL A 278 7.19 -24.17 -0.21
CA VAL A 278 6.99 -23.02 0.68
C VAL A 278 7.70 -23.25 2.03
N SER A 279 7.56 -24.46 2.59
CA SER A 279 8.24 -24.85 3.83
C SER A 279 9.75 -24.72 3.71
N GLU A 280 10.33 -25.25 2.62
CA GLU A 280 11.76 -25.14 2.33
C GLU A 280 12.24 -23.68 2.23
N ALA A 281 11.47 -22.83 1.53
CA ALA A 281 11.84 -21.44 1.40
C ALA A 281 11.78 -20.68 2.73
N LEU A 282 10.77 -20.96 3.56
CA LEU A 282 10.63 -20.38 4.90
C LEU A 282 11.75 -20.84 5.83
N THR A 283 12.05 -22.13 5.85
CA THR A 283 13.16 -22.71 6.64
C THR A 283 14.49 -22.10 6.22
N THR A 284 14.77 -22.05 4.90
CA THR A 284 16.00 -21.45 4.35
C THR A 284 16.11 -19.97 4.71
N HIS A 285 15.01 -19.23 4.75
CA HIS A 285 15.00 -17.84 5.19
C HIS A 285 15.31 -17.73 6.67
N LEU A 286 14.60 -18.48 7.53
CA LEU A 286 14.74 -18.40 8.99
C LEU A 286 16.12 -18.86 9.48
N GLU A 287 16.71 -19.90 8.91
CA GLU A 287 18.07 -20.37 9.26
C GLU A 287 19.15 -19.33 8.94
N ASN A 288 18.90 -18.45 7.99
CA ASN A 288 19.86 -17.44 7.54
C ASN A 288 19.48 -16.03 8.00
N ASP A 289 18.41 -15.87 8.77
CA ASP A 289 18.00 -14.56 9.30
C ASP A 289 18.87 -14.17 10.49
N LYS A 290 19.85 -13.32 10.23
CA LYS A 290 20.76 -12.77 11.26
C LYS A 290 20.07 -11.80 12.21
N TYR A 291 18.87 -11.37 11.86
CA TYR A 291 18.17 -10.28 12.51
C TYR A 291 16.84 -10.74 13.15
N SER A 292 16.67 -12.08 13.34
CA SER A 292 15.48 -12.61 14.00
C SER A 292 15.21 -11.86 15.31
N PRO A 293 14.34 -10.86 15.31
CA PRO A 293 14.08 -10.08 16.50
C PRO A 293 13.17 -10.87 17.44
N GLU A 294 13.22 -10.48 18.70
CA GLU A 294 12.37 -11.01 19.76
C GLU A 294 10.85 -10.76 19.54
N ASP A 295 10.49 -10.02 18.48
CA ASP A 295 9.09 -9.68 18.14
C ASP A 295 8.29 -10.83 17.52
N GLY A 296 8.97 -11.94 17.17
CA GLY A 296 8.38 -13.18 16.66
C GLY A 296 7.87 -13.10 15.22
N TYR A 297 8.09 -12.03 14.47
CA TYR A 297 7.72 -11.96 13.05
C TYR A 297 8.69 -12.75 12.17
N VAL A 298 8.17 -13.31 11.06
CA VAL A 298 8.96 -14.08 10.09
C VAL A 298 9.85 -13.17 9.24
N PHE A 299 9.36 -12.01 8.85
CA PHE A 299 10.02 -11.17 7.85
C PHE A 299 10.43 -9.79 8.39
N HIS A 300 11.73 -9.46 8.21
CA HIS A 300 12.32 -8.20 8.63
C HIS A 300 12.96 -7.44 7.47
N SER A 301 13.11 -6.13 7.68
CA SER A 301 13.87 -5.27 6.76
C SER A 301 15.34 -5.67 6.76
N MET A 302 15.97 -5.64 5.57
CA MET A 302 17.42 -5.85 5.44
C MET A 302 18.24 -4.60 5.76
N THR A 303 17.57 -3.53 6.16
CA THR A 303 18.20 -2.25 6.53
C THR A 303 17.77 -1.84 7.93
N ALA A 304 18.69 -1.24 8.67
CA ALA A 304 18.40 -0.74 10.01
C ALA A 304 17.21 0.24 9.97
N PRO A 305 16.34 0.19 10.98
CA PRO A 305 16.44 -0.52 12.26
C PRO A 305 15.98 -1.99 12.24
N TYR A 306 15.98 -2.66 11.11
CA TYR A 306 15.63 -4.09 10.92
C TYR A 306 14.24 -4.49 11.45
N GLY A 307 13.33 -3.55 11.50
CA GLY A 307 11.96 -3.81 11.93
C GLY A 307 11.18 -4.67 10.95
N ARG A 308 10.00 -5.10 11.36
CA ARG A 308 9.06 -5.86 10.53
C ARG A 308 8.86 -5.21 9.16
N ILE A 309 8.81 -6.02 8.09
CA ILE A 309 8.55 -5.52 6.73
C ILE A 309 7.17 -4.90 6.59
N THR A 310 7.05 -4.04 5.60
CA THR A 310 5.78 -3.43 5.19
C THR A 310 5.26 -4.06 3.89
N THR A 311 3.98 -3.85 3.59
CA THR A 311 3.41 -4.26 2.29
C THR A 311 4.11 -3.59 1.10
N SER A 312 4.77 -2.44 1.30
CA SER A 312 5.56 -1.77 0.27
C SER A 312 6.82 -2.55 -0.07
N ILE A 313 7.50 -3.14 0.92
CA ILE A 313 8.67 -3.99 0.69
C ILE A 313 8.26 -5.26 -0.07
N ILE A 314 7.14 -5.88 0.29
CA ILE A 314 6.60 -7.04 -0.43
C ILE A 314 6.29 -6.69 -1.88
N ARG A 315 5.65 -5.56 -2.12
CA ARG A 315 5.36 -5.08 -3.48
C ARG A 315 6.64 -4.87 -4.28
N HIS A 316 7.65 -4.25 -3.66
CA HIS A 316 8.94 -4.03 -4.31
C HIS A 316 9.60 -5.36 -4.69
N ALA A 317 9.66 -6.32 -3.76
CA ALA A 317 10.23 -7.64 -4.01
C ALA A 317 9.53 -8.37 -5.18
N ILE A 318 8.20 -8.33 -5.22
CA ILE A 318 7.42 -8.96 -6.31
C ILE A 318 7.66 -8.25 -7.65
N ASN A 319 7.68 -6.91 -7.67
CA ASN A 319 7.90 -6.15 -8.90
C ASN A 319 9.32 -6.38 -9.45
N GLU A 320 10.33 -6.39 -8.57
CA GLU A 320 11.71 -6.71 -8.93
C GLU A 320 11.82 -8.09 -9.59
N CYS A 321 11.04 -9.08 -9.11
CA CYS A 321 11.01 -10.40 -9.73
C CYS A 321 10.34 -10.39 -11.10
N PHE A 322 9.27 -9.65 -11.32
CA PHE A 322 8.68 -9.49 -12.66
C PHE A 322 9.70 -8.92 -13.65
N ASP A 323 10.42 -7.87 -13.23
CA ASP A 323 11.41 -7.19 -14.06
C ASP A 323 12.61 -8.11 -14.37
N THR A 324 13.15 -8.80 -13.35
CA THR A 324 14.29 -9.71 -13.48
C THR A 324 13.97 -10.93 -14.35
N ALA A 325 12.79 -11.51 -14.18
CA ALA A 325 12.31 -12.64 -14.97
C ALA A 325 11.87 -12.24 -16.38
N LYS A 326 11.84 -10.94 -16.69
CA LYS A 326 11.34 -10.38 -17.95
C LYS A 326 9.93 -10.90 -18.31
N VAL A 327 9.07 -11.02 -17.29
CA VAL A 327 7.68 -11.37 -17.50
C VAL A 327 6.93 -10.14 -17.98
N CYS A 328 6.17 -10.29 -19.07
CA CYS A 328 5.41 -9.19 -19.66
C CYS A 328 4.31 -8.73 -18.71
N THR A 329 4.42 -7.48 -18.24
CA THR A 329 3.43 -6.82 -17.37
C THR A 329 2.59 -5.79 -18.11
N GLU A 330 2.82 -5.59 -19.41
CA GLU A 330 2.09 -4.61 -20.22
C GLU A 330 0.60 -4.95 -20.27
N GLY A 331 -0.24 -3.97 -19.91
CA GLY A 331 -1.69 -4.16 -19.81
C GLY A 331 -2.16 -5.07 -18.66
N LYS A 332 -1.23 -5.66 -17.89
CA LYS A 332 -1.53 -6.52 -16.74
C LYS A 332 -1.32 -5.78 -15.41
N LYS A 333 -2.20 -6.02 -14.44
CA LYS A 333 -1.91 -5.66 -13.05
C LYS A 333 -0.80 -6.58 -12.52
N HIS A 334 0.15 -6.03 -11.78
CA HIS A 334 1.26 -6.76 -11.18
C HIS A 334 1.36 -6.49 -9.68
N GLY A 335 1.87 -7.46 -8.91
CA GLY A 335 1.98 -7.43 -7.45
C GLY A 335 1.34 -8.63 -6.77
N SER A 336 1.28 -8.64 -5.45
CA SER A 336 0.78 -9.78 -4.65
C SER A 336 -0.67 -10.17 -4.98
N HIS A 337 -1.51 -9.19 -5.28
CA HIS A 337 -2.91 -9.48 -5.63
C HIS A 337 -3.03 -10.20 -6.98
N SER A 338 -2.15 -9.91 -7.94
CA SER A 338 -2.13 -10.60 -9.24
C SER A 338 -1.69 -12.05 -9.09
N LEU A 339 -0.67 -12.33 -8.27
CA LEU A 339 -0.24 -13.70 -7.96
C LEU A 339 -1.37 -14.51 -7.32
N ARG A 340 -2.05 -13.90 -6.35
CA ARG A 340 -3.24 -14.52 -5.73
C ARG A 340 -4.38 -14.75 -6.73
N SER A 341 -4.62 -13.82 -7.65
CA SER A 341 -5.63 -13.98 -8.70
C SER A 341 -5.24 -15.08 -9.69
N SER A 342 -3.94 -15.22 -10.00
CA SER A 342 -3.42 -16.28 -10.85
C SER A 342 -3.62 -17.66 -10.22
N LEU A 343 -3.32 -17.80 -8.92
CA LEU A 343 -3.59 -19.02 -8.18
C LEU A 343 -5.08 -19.38 -8.20
N ALA A 344 -5.95 -18.41 -7.92
CA ALA A 344 -7.40 -18.65 -7.94
C ALA A 344 -7.89 -19.08 -9.32
N SER A 345 -7.41 -18.44 -10.40
CA SER A 345 -7.79 -18.79 -11.77
C SER A 345 -7.23 -20.16 -12.18
N SER A 346 -6.01 -20.50 -11.74
CA SER A 346 -5.46 -21.85 -11.98
C SER A 346 -6.31 -22.92 -11.30
N MET A 347 -6.68 -22.73 -10.03
CA MET A 347 -7.55 -23.69 -9.33
C MET A 347 -8.89 -23.87 -10.03
N VAL A 348 -9.49 -22.77 -10.52
CA VAL A 348 -10.77 -22.84 -11.26
C VAL A 348 -10.59 -23.59 -12.59
N ASN A 349 -9.50 -23.33 -13.31
CA ASN A 349 -9.20 -24.04 -14.56
C ASN A 349 -8.87 -25.54 -14.36
N ASP A 350 -8.42 -25.89 -13.14
CA ASP A 350 -8.17 -27.26 -12.70
C ASP A 350 -9.43 -27.91 -12.07
N ASP A 351 -10.62 -27.39 -12.37
CA ASP A 351 -11.93 -27.89 -11.90
C ASP A 351 -12.12 -27.90 -10.38
N VAL A 352 -11.32 -27.12 -9.63
CA VAL A 352 -11.53 -26.96 -8.19
C VAL A 352 -12.80 -26.14 -7.95
N SER A 353 -13.71 -26.67 -7.15
CA SER A 353 -14.99 -26.00 -6.89
C SER A 353 -14.79 -24.59 -6.33
N TYR A 354 -15.64 -23.65 -6.75
CA TYR A 354 -15.58 -22.25 -6.33
C TYR A 354 -15.61 -22.05 -4.80
N ASP A 355 -16.35 -22.93 -4.09
CA ASP A 355 -16.41 -22.89 -2.61
C ASP A 355 -15.05 -23.23 -1.98
N VAL A 356 -14.35 -24.20 -2.54
CA VAL A 356 -13.01 -24.59 -2.08
C VAL A 356 -12.04 -23.45 -2.33
N VAL A 357 -12.02 -22.87 -3.55
CA VAL A 357 -11.19 -21.71 -3.88
C VAL A 357 -11.47 -20.53 -2.93
N ARG A 358 -12.74 -20.26 -2.65
CA ARG A 358 -13.15 -19.22 -1.71
C ARG A 358 -12.62 -19.46 -0.29
N ARG A 359 -12.71 -20.68 0.20
CA ARG A 359 -12.21 -21.08 1.53
C ARG A 359 -10.69 -20.96 1.61
N ILE A 360 -9.97 -21.48 0.63
CA ILE A 360 -8.49 -21.38 0.55
C ILE A 360 -8.05 -19.94 0.59
N LEU A 361 -8.73 -19.05 -0.14
CA LEU A 361 -8.40 -17.65 -0.17
C LEU A 361 -8.96 -16.84 1.03
N GLY A 362 -9.83 -17.42 1.86
CA GLY A 362 -10.46 -16.71 2.98
C GLY A 362 -11.30 -15.51 2.51
N HIS A 363 -12.13 -15.73 1.49
CA HIS A 363 -13.11 -14.74 1.02
C HIS A 363 -14.43 -14.95 1.76
N THR A 364 -14.92 -13.90 2.40
CA THR A 364 -16.20 -13.89 3.09
C THR A 364 -17.37 -13.63 2.15
N ASP A 365 -17.14 -12.80 1.12
CA ASP A 365 -18.16 -12.42 0.13
C ASP A 365 -18.25 -13.45 -0.99
N PRO A 366 -19.43 -14.09 -1.19
CA PRO A 366 -19.64 -15.03 -2.29
C PRO A 366 -19.48 -14.38 -3.67
N ASP A 367 -19.76 -13.09 -3.80
CA ASP A 367 -19.71 -12.39 -5.08
C ASP A 367 -18.28 -12.18 -5.62
N VAL A 368 -17.27 -12.32 -4.77
CA VAL A 368 -15.86 -12.27 -5.20
C VAL A 368 -15.54 -13.37 -6.21
N ILE A 369 -16.22 -14.51 -6.15
CA ILE A 369 -16.08 -15.62 -7.09
C ILE A 369 -16.42 -15.22 -8.52
N LYS A 370 -17.38 -14.31 -8.73
CA LYS A 370 -17.76 -13.81 -10.06
C LYS A 370 -16.57 -13.22 -10.84
N HIS A 371 -15.53 -12.77 -10.12
CA HIS A 371 -14.31 -12.30 -10.77
C HIS A 371 -13.48 -13.44 -11.39
N TYR A 372 -13.43 -14.57 -10.71
CA TYR A 372 -12.66 -15.74 -11.18
C TYR A 372 -13.44 -16.55 -12.22
N ALA A 373 -14.76 -16.66 -12.08
CA ALA A 373 -15.62 -17.29 -13.06
C ALA A 373 -15.53 -16.65 -14.46
N LYS A 374 -15.19 -15.35 -14.54
CA LYS A 374 -14.92 -14.66 -15.81
C LYS A 374 -13.61 -15.11 -16.50
N ALA A 375 -12.69 -15.70 -15.76
CA ALA A 375 -11.45 -16.23 -16.30
C ALA A 375 -11.56 -17.71 -16.73
N ASP A 376 -12.67 -18.34 -16.38
CA ASP A 376 -13.00 -19.73 -16.72
C ASP A 376 -13.57 -19.82 -18.14
N ILE A 377 -12.72 -19.53 -19.12
CA ILE A 377 -13.12 -19.43 -20.52
C ILE A 377 -13.56 -20.80 -21.08
N GLU A 378 -12.93 -21.88 -20.65
CA GLU A 378 -13.21 -23.22 -21.18
C GLU A 378 -14.59 -23.70 -20.70
N ASN A 379 -14.93 -23.57 -19.41
CA ASN A 379 -16.26 -23.90 -18.92
C ASN A 379 -17.34 -22.95 -19.46
N LEU A 380 -17.01 -21.66 -19.70
CA LEU A 380 -17.90 -20.73 -20.37
C LEU A 380 -18.16 -21.13 -21.83
N ARG A 381 -17.18 -21.70 -22.54
CA ARG A 381 -17.34 -22.24 -23.89
C ARG A 381 -18.31 -23.42 -23.93
N LEU A 382 -18.28 -24.29 -22.92
CA LEU A 382 -19.23 -25.39 -22.80
C LEU A 382 -20.68 -24.93 -22.61
N CYS A 383 -20.86 -23.74 -22.05
CA CYS A 383 -22.17 -23.11 -21.90
C CYS A 383 -22.59 -22.29 -23.14
N SER A 384 -21.69 -22.09 -24.12
CA SER A 384 -22.02 -21.32 -25.32
C SER A 384 -22.92 -22.12 -26.26
N ILE A 385 -23.90 -21.48 -26.84
CA ILE A 385 -24.67 -22.02 -27.95
C ILE A 385 -23.78 -21.86 -29.18
N ASP A 386 -23.62 -22.93 -29.97
CA ASP A 386 -22.91 -22.86 -31.23
C ASP A 386 -23.53 -21.74 -32.08
N PRO A 387 -22.73 -20.81 -32.58
CA PRO A 387 -23.24 -19.77 -33.44
C PRO A 387 -23.80 -20.42 -34.72
N PRO A 388 -24.91 -19.92 -35.27
CA PRO A 388 -25.41 -20.41 -36.52
C PRO A 388 -24.33 -20.29 -37.60
N GLU A 389 -24.35 -21.21 -38.58
CA GLU A 389 -23.39 -21.15 -39.68
C GLU A 389 -23.41 -19.78 -40.36
N ALA A 390 -22.22 -19.24 -40.58
CA ALA A 390 -22.11 -17.97 -41.25
C ALA A 390 -22.74 -18.00 -42.64
N SER A 391 -23.58 -17.03 -42.97
CA SER A 391 -24.27 -16.93 -44.26
C SER A 391 -24.24 -15.51 -44.82
N GLY A 392 -24.55 -15.37 -46.10
CA GLY A 392 -24.63 -14.08 -46.76
C GLY A 392 -23.36 -13.24 -46.68
N GLN A 393 -23.52 -11.95 -46.43
CA GLN A 393 -22.38 -10.99 -46.40
C GLN A 393 -21.37 -11.28 -45.30
N PHE A 394 -21.79 -11.88 -44.18
CA PHE A 394 -20.89 -12.23 -43.09
C PHE A 394 -19.97 -13.40 -43.50
N LEU A 395 -20.48 -14.39 -44.26
CA LEU A 395 -19.64 -15.46 -44.81
C LEU A 395 -18.63 -14.91 -45.83
N GLU A 396 -19.05 -13.96 -46.66
CA GLU A 396 -18.15 -13.29 -47.63
C GLU A 396 -17.03 -12.50 -46.89
N PHE A 397 -17.36 -11.84 -45.80
CA PHE A 397 -16.39 -11.17 -44.94
C PHE A 397 -15.39 -12.15 -44.31
N LEU A 398 -15.85 -13.22 -43.68
CA LEU A 398 -15.01 -14.24 -43.08
C LEU A 398 -14.10 -14.96 -44.12
N SER A 399 -14.55 -15.09 -45.35
CA SER A 399 -13.78 -15.66 -46.45
C SER A 399 -12.81 -14.65 -47.11
N GLY A 400 -12.70 -13.43 -46.59
CA GLY A 400 -11.83 -12.37 -47.11
C GLY A 400 -12.28 -11.76 -48.45
N LYS A 401 -13.51 -12.02 -48.88
CA LYS A 401 -14.04 -11.54 -50.16
C LYS A 401 -14.68 -10.14 -50.08
N LYS A 402 -14.93 -9.64 -48.84
CA LYS A 402 -15.60 -8.36 -48.66
C LYS A 402 -15.16 -7.71 -47.36
N VAL A 403 -14.92 -6.38 -47.37
CA VAL A 403 -14.67 -5.59 -46.18
C VAL A 403 -16.00 -4.92 -45.77
N ILE A 404 -16.48 -5.17 -44.56
CA ILE A 404 -17.63 -4.44 -44.00
C ILE A 404 -17.13 -3.07 -43.55
N CYS A 405 -17.41 -2.02 -44.32
CA CYS A 405 -17.23 -0.65 -43.89
C CYS A 405 -18.46 -0.26 -43.05
N HIS A 406 -18.27 0.01 -41.77
CA HIS A 406 -19.28 0.72 -40.98
C HIS A 406 -19.31 2.18 -41.44
N VAL A 407 -20.45 2.65 -41.89
CA VAL A 407 -20.77 4.07 -42.10
C VAL A 407 -21.27 4.66 -40.78
#